data_b04f85f752eaefd077194e72c789c6fa
#
_entry.id   b04f85f752eaefd077194e72c789c6fa
#
_cell.length_a   1.000
_cell.length_b   1.000
_cell.length_c   1.000
_cell.angle_alpha   90.00
_cell.angle_beta   90.00
_cell.angle_gamma   90.00
#
_symmetry.space_group_name_H-M   'P 1'
#
loop_
_entity.id
_entity.type
_entity.pdbx_description
1 polymer ?
#
loop_
_entity_poly.entity_id
_entity_poly.type
_entity_poly.pdbx_seq_one_letter_code
_entity_poly.pdbx_strand_id
1 'polypeptide(L)'
;EHWLNEDCYPSLRVRGGISRLQETFMTNIVAKGLQSYIVPLPLDSVNAYQVCLKQGISPDLIHIDAGHDFESVSLDLRLWSSVLADNGAIIMDDYLKDGHGRPIGFVEVAKATDDFISSNQDRVYNFKARLGKCIFNLRRLP
;
A
#
# COMPACT_ATOMS: atom_id res chain seq x y z
N GLU A 1 -3.90 5.38 -14.88
CA GLU A 1 -4.07 4.80 -16.25
C GLU A 1 -2.73 4.51 -16.96
N HIS A 2 -1.63 5.18 -16.61
CA HIS A 2 -0.32 4.93 -17.24
C HIS A 2 0.34 3.59 -16.87
N TRP A 3 -0.07 2.97 -15.77
CA TRP A 3 0.51 1.73 -15.27
C TRP A 3 0.08 0.48 -16.04
N LEU A 4 -0.98 0.57 -16.85
CA LEU A 4 -1.50 -0.52 -17.66
C LEU A 4 -0.98 -0.50 -19.11
N ASN A 5 0.07 0.25 -19.40
CA ASN A 5 0.66 0.26 -20.73
C ASN A 5 1.41 -1.06 -20.97
N GLU A 6 0.77 -1.97 -21.71
CA GLU A 6 1.31 -3.28 -22.09
C GLU A 6 2.67 -3.20 -22.81
N ASP A 7 2.97 -2.08 -23.44
CA ASP A 7 4.24 -1.86 -24.13
C ASP A 7 5.40 -1.65 -23.14
N CYS A 8 5.12 -1.00 -22.00
CA CYS A 8 6.10 -0.81 -20.92
C CYS A 8 6.26 -2.05 -20.06
N TYR A 9 5.19 -2.82 -19.88
CA TYR A 9 5.15 -4.00 -19.00
C TYR A 9 4.56 -5.21 -19.71
N PRO A 10 5.33 -5.92 -20.54
CA PRO A 10 4.84 -7.13 -21.25
C PRO A 10 4.27 -8.21 -20.32
N SER A 11 4.67 -8.20 -19.03
CA SER A 11 4.15 -9.10 -17.99
C SER A 11 2.69 -8.84 -17.63
N LEU A 12 2.16 -7.65 -17.94
CA LEU A 12 0.75 -7.30 -17.70
C LEU A 12 -0.19 -7.77 -18.82
N ARG A 13 0.35 -8.34 -19.91
CA ARG A 13 -0.49 -8.87 -21.01
C ARG A 13 -1.46 -9.91 -20.49
N VAL A 14 -2.72 -9.72 -20.82
CA VAL A 14 -3.79 -10.67 -20.47
C VAL A 14 -3.78 -11.85 -21.45
N ARG A 15 -3.80 -13.06 -20.92
CA ARG A 15 -3.99 -14.30 -21.70
C ARG A 15 -5.11 -15.10 -21.08
N GLY A 16 -6.17 -15.34 -21.85
CA GLY A 16 -7.32 -16.09 -21.36
C GLY A 16 -8.05 -15.46 -20.17
N GLY A 17 -8.04 -14.10 -20.06
CA GLY A 17 -8.69 -13.36 -18.97
C GLY A 17 -7.87 -13.23 -17.69
N ILE A 18 -6.66 -13.79 -17.64
CA ILE A 18 -5.77 -13.68 -16.48
C ILE A 18 -4.50 -12.92 -16.91
N SER A 19 -4.09 -11.93 -16.13
CA SER A 19 -2.83 -11.22 -16.40
C SER A 19 -1.64 -12.17 -16.22
N ARG A 20 -0.62 -12.07 -17.08
CA ARG A 20 0.60 -12.86 -16.92
C ARG A 20 1.30 -12.61 -15.59
N LEU A 21 1.17 -11.40 -15.06
CA LEU A 21 1.73 -11.04 -13.74
C LEU A 21 1.08 -11.89 -12.64
N GLN A 22 -0.25 -12.00 -12.64
CA GLN A 22 -0.97 -12.83 -11.67
C GLN A 22 -0.60 -14.30 -11.79
N GLU A 23 -0.53 -14.83 -13.02
CA GLU A 23 -0.10 -16.22 -13.29
C GLU A 23 1.32 -16.46 -12.76
N THR A 24 2.24 -15.55 -13.03
CA THR A 24 3.64 -15.63 -12.56
C THR A 24 3.69 -15.58 -11.03
N PHE A 25 2.95 -14.67 -10.41
CA PHE A 25 2.87 -14.54 -8.96
C PHE A 25 2.37 -15.84 -8.31
N MET A 26 1.27 -16.39 -8.82
CA MET A 26 0.72 -17.66 -8.31
C MET A 26 1.69 -18.83 -8.49
N THR A 27 2.35 -18.90 -9.64
CA THR A 27 3.38 -19.91 -9.90
C THR A 27 4.54 -19.82 -8.90
N ASN A 28 4.99 -18.60 -8.60
CA ASN A 28 6.05 -18.36 -7.62
C ASN A 28 5.63 -18.77 -6.19
N ILE A 29 4.40 -18.48 -5.79
CA ILE A 29 3.86 -18.90 -4.49
C ILE A 29 3.93 -20.42 -4.36
N VAL A 30 3.45 -21.14 -5.37
CA VAL A 30 3.43 -22.60 -5.38
C VAL A 30 4.86 -23.16 -5.38
N ALA A 31 5.71 -22.66 -6.27
CA ALA A 31 7.11 -23.10 -6.39
C ALA A 31 7.93 -22.89 -5.11
N LYS A 32 7.56 -21.91 -4.29
CA LYS A 32 8.22 -21.61 -3.00
C LYS A 32 7.54 -22.25 -1.79
N GLY A 33 6.45 -22.99 -1.96
CA GLY A 33 5.71 -23.60 -0.85
C GLY A 33 5.03 -22.59 0.08
N LEU A 34 4.61 -21.43 -0.46
CA LEU A 34 4.08 -20.31 0.34
C LEU A 34 2.55 -20.26 0.40
N GLN A 35 1.85 -21.27 -0.12
CA GLN A 35 0.38 -21.28 -0.25
C GLN A 35 -0.35 -21.14 1.08
N SER A 36 0.26 -21.62 2.18
CA SER A 36 -0.31 -21.51 3.52
C SER A 36 -0.11 -20.14 4.18
N TYR A 37 0.69 -19.28 3.58
CA TYR A 37 1.08 -17.97 4.14
C TYR A 37 0.60 -16.79 3.31
N ILE A 38 0.33 -17.00 2.02
CA ILE A 38 -0.03 -15.94 1.07
C ILE A 38 -1.42 -16.18 0.53
N VAL A 39 -2.32 -15.25 0.77
CA VAL A 39 -3.68 -15.23 0.20
C VAL A 39 -3.76 -14.10 -0.80
N PRO A 40 -3.74 -14.38 -2.12
CA PRO A 40 -3.94 -13.36 -3.13
C PRO A 40 -5.34 -12.79 -3.07
N LEU A 41 -5.45 -11.47 -3.13
CA LEU A 41 -6.71 -10.76 -3.18
C LEU A 41 -6.68 -9.84 -4.42
N PRO A 42 -7.01 -10.35 -5.63
CA PRO A 42 -6.90 -9.63 -6.89
C PRO A 42 -8.06 -8.63 -7.06
N LEU A 43 -8.08 -7.61 -6.22
CA LEU A 43 -9.07 -6.54 -6.17
C LEU A 43 -8.35 -5.20 -6.14
N ASP A 44 -9.06 -4.13 -6.52
CA ASP A 44 -8.59 -2.79 -6.18
C ASP A 44 -8.60 -2.56 -4.67
N SER A 45 -7.89 -1.53 -4.24
CA SER A 45 -7.64 -1.24 -2.83
C SER A 45 -8.93 -1.06 -2.02
N VAL A 46 -9.94 -0.40 -2.60
CA VAL A 46 -11.24 -0.14 -1.94
C VAL A 46 -12.03 -1.43 -1.73
N ASN A 47 -12.12 -2.27 -2.76
CA ASN A 47 -12.83 -3.55 -2.67
C ASN A 47 -12.08 -4.54 -1.75
N ALA A 48 -10.75 -4.57 -1.81
CA ALA A 48 -9.94 -5.37 -0.88
C ALA A 48 -10.16 -4.94 0.58
N TYR A 49 -10.18 -3.63 0.85
CA TYR A 49 -10.53 -3.08 2.16
C TYR A 49 -11.91 -3.55 2.63
N GLN A 50 -12.93 -3.52 1.75
CA GLN A 50 -14.28 -3.97 2.12
C GLN A 50 -14.31 -5.44 2.51
N VAL A 51 -13.51 -6.28 1.85
CA VAL A 51 -13.38 -7.71 2.23
C VAL A 51 -12.76 -7.82 3.62
N CYS A 52 -11.65 -7.14 3.88
CA CYS A 52 -11.00 -7.16 5.19
C CYS A 52 -11.94 -6.68 6.30
N LEU A 53 -12.64 -5.57 6.08
CA LEU A 53 -13.60 -5.01 7.03
C LEU A 53 -14.72 -6.01 7.37
N LYS A 54 -15.34 -6.61 6.34
CA LYS A 54 -16.45 -7.57 6.52
C LYS A 54 -16.01 -8.87 7.20
N GLN A 55 -14.77 -9.28 6.98
CA GLN A 55 -14.20 -10.49 7.60
C GLN A 55 -13.58 -10.23 8.97
N GLY A 56 -13.58 -8.99 9.46
CA GLY A 56 -12.95 -8.62 10.72
C GLY A 56 -11.43 -8.80 10.72
N ILE A 57 -10.81 -8.73 9.54
CA ILE A 57 -9.34 -8.82 9.41
C ILE A 57 -8.74 -7.49 9.86
N SER A 58 -7.84 -7.56 10.84
CA SER A 58 -7.12 -6.42 11.38
C SER A 58 -5.61 -6.64 11.24
N PRO A 59 -4.98 -6.16 10.17
CA PRO A 59 -3.56 -6.37 9.91
C PRO A 59 -2.67 -5.67 10.93
N ASP A 60 -1.57 -6.32 11.34
CA ASP A 60 -0.52 -5.70 12.17
C ASP A 60 0.40 -4.79 11.35
N LEU A 61 0.50 -5.06 10.04
CA LEU A 61 1.33 -4.31 9.10
C LEU A 61 0.60 -4.14 7.77
N ILE A 62 0.57 -2.92 7.27
CA ILE A 62 0.05 -2.57 5.95
C ILE A 62 1.18 -1.90 5.15
N HIS A 63 1.42 -2.39 3.93
CA HIS A 63 2.33 -1.75 2.98
C HIS A 63 1.51 -1.17 1.83
N ILE A 64 1.53 0.15 1.69
CA ILE A 64 0.83 0.87 0.62
C ILE A 64 1.85 1.17 -0.48
N ASP A 65 1.64 0.56 -1.63
CA ASP A 65 2.44 0.65 -2.84
C ASP A 65 1.49 0.49 -4.05
N ALA A 66 0.60 1.46 -4.24
CA ALA A 66 -0.47 1.40 -5.23
C ALA A 66 -0.49 2.66 -6.12
N GLY A 67 -1.57 3.44 -6.14
CA GLY A 67 -1.62 4.70 -6.88
C GLY A 67 -0.67 5.77 -6.33
N HIS A 68 -0.20 6.67 -7.19
CA HIS A 68 0.76 7.72 -6.80
C HIS A 68 0.17 9.12 -6.87
N ASP A 69 -1.11 9.27 -7.19
CA ASP A 69 -1.81 10.54 -7.10
C ASP A 69 -2.28 10.80 -5.65
N PHE A 70 -2.43 12.08 -5.31
CA PHE A 70 -2.78 12.52 -3.96
C PHE A 70 -4.08 11.90 -3.44
N GLU A 71 -5.10 11.81 -4.30
CA GLU A 71 -6.44 11.35 -3.92
C GLU A 71 -6.43 9.85 -3.61
N SER A 72 -5.79 9.04 -4.46
CA SER A 72 -5.67 7.59 -4.26
C SER A 72 -4.87 7.26 -3.00
N VAL A 73 -3.73 7.91 -2.78
CA VAL A 73 -2.90 7.70 -1.58
C VAL A 73 -3.64 8.11 -0.31
N SER A 74 -4.32 9.28 -0.35
CA SER A 74 -5.11 9.77 0.80
C SER A 74 -6.28 8.83 1.11
N LEU A 75 -6.92 8.27 0.08
CA LEU A 75 -8.00 7.30 0.24
C LEU A 75 -7.49 6.01 0.88
N ASP A 76 -6.38 5.46 0.39
CA ASP A 76 -5.76 4.26 0.92
C ASP A 76 -5.36 4.44 2.39
N LEU A 77 -4.65 5.52 2.72
CA LEU A 77 -4.29 5.84 4.09
C LEU A 77 -5.51 5.91 5.02
N ARG A 78 -6.57 6.58 4.58
CA ARG A 78 -7.81 6.71 5.36
C ARG A 78 -8.51 5.37 5.59
N LEU A 79 -8.68 4.57 4.54
CA LEU A 79 -9.39 3.30 4.61
C LEU A 79 -8.58 2.27 5.41
N TRP A 80 -7.35 2.04 5.02
CA TRP A 80 -6.54 0.97 5.58
C TRP A 80 -6.08 1.26 7.02
N SER A 81 -5.89 2.53 7.40
CA SER A 81 -5.65 2.88 8.80
C SER A 81 -6.81 2.55 9.72
N SER A 82 -8.05 2.49 9.21
CA SER A 82 -9.24 2.19 10.00
C SER A 82 -9.37 0.71 10.40
N VAL A 83 -8.77 -0.20 9.63
CA VAL A 83 -8.75 -1.65 9.90
C VAL A 83 -7.45 -2.13 10.50
N LEU A 84 -6.41 -1.27 10.57
CA LEU A 84 -5.13 -1.61 11.17
C LEU A 84 -5.30 -2.03 12.63
N ALA A 85 -4.56 -3.03 13.07
CA ALA A 85 -4.52 -3.43 14.46
C ALA A 85 -4.02 -2.29 15.36
N ASP A 86 -4.41 -2.30 16.64
CA ASP A 86 -3.88 -1.31 17.58
C ASP A 86 -2.36 -1.44 17.68
N ASN A 87 -1.67 -0.30 17.62
CA ASN A 87 -0.22 -0.22 17.53
C ASN A 87 0.39 -0.87 16.27
N GLY A 88 -0.42 -1.20 15.28
CA GLY A 88 0.03 -1.67 13.98
C GLY A 88 0.86 -0.64 13.23
N ALA A 89 1.52 -1.06 12.16
CA ALA A 89 2.40 -0.21 11.37
C ALA A 89 1.90 -0.03 9.93
N ILE A 90 2.12 1.16 9.37
CA ILE A 90 1.94 1.44 7.95
C ILE A 90 3.30 1.75 7.34
N ILE A 91 3.60 1.10 6.22
CA ILE A 91 4.73 1.41 5.34
C ILE A 91 4.16 2.11 4.10
N MET A 92 4.71 3.28 3.77
CA MET A 92 4.46 3.95 2.49
C MET A 92 5.66 3.73 1.59
N ASP A 93 5.44 3.15 0.39
CA ASP A 93 6.45 3.16 -0.65
C ASP A 93 6.50 4.53 -1.34
N ASP A 94 7.55 4.79 -2.09
CA ASP A 94 7.75 6.02 -2.86
C ASP A 94 7.68 7.33 -2.06
N TYR A 95 7.84 7.26 -0.74
CA TYR A 95 7.96 8.44 0.12
C TYR A 95 9.37 9.03 -0.01
N LEU A 96 9.55 9.84 -1.04
CA LEU A 96 10.85 10.42 -1.41
C LEU A 96 10.93 11.90 -1.04
N LYS A 97 11.99 12.27 -0.33
CA LYS A 97 12.33 13.68 -0.02
C LYS A 97 13.81 13.95 -0.26
N ASP A 98 14.12 15.19 -0.68
CA ASP A 98 15.50 15.66 -0.82
C ASP A 98 16.14 15.96 0.55
N GLY A 99 17.44 16.34 0.53
CA GLY A 99 18.17 16.70 1.75
C GLY A 99 17.62 17.92 2.51
N HIS A 100 16.64 18.63 1.96
CA HIS A 100 15.94 19.75 2.60
C HIS A 100 14.51 19.39 3.03
N GLY A 101 14.12 18.12 2.92
CA GLY A 101 12.80 17.63 3.28
C GLY A 101 11.70 17.93 2.25
N ARG A 102 12.04 18.38 1.04
CA ARG A 102 11.05 18.66 -0.01
C ARG A 102 10.73 17.39 -0.77
N PRO A 103 9.42 17.11 -1.05
CA PRO A 103 9.03 15.97 -1.85
C PRO A 103 9.70 15.96 -3.23
N ILE A 104 10.16 14.79 -3.67
CA ILE A 104 10.74 14.54 -5.00
C ILE A 104 10.17 13.24 -5.60
N GLY A 105 10.37 13.02 -6.89
CA GLY A 105 9.84 11.82 -7.55
C GLY A 105 8.31 11.83 -7.58
N PHE A 106 7.68 10.89 -6.91
CA PHE A 106 6.23 10.84 -6.74
C PHE A 106 5.77 11.81 -5.63
N VAL A 107 5.84 13.10 -5.93
CA VAL A 107 5.61 14.21 -5.00
C VAL A 107 4.29 14.09 -4.24
N GLU A 108 3.25 13.61 -4.91
CA GLU A 108 1.92 13.51 -4.32
C GLU A 108 1.82 12.42 -3.25
N VAL A 109 2.62 11.35 -3.33
CA VAL A 109 2.74 10.32 -2.29
C VAL A 109 3.26 10.93 -1.00
N ALA A 110 4.35 11.70 -1.08
CA ALA A 110 4.92 12.33 0.10
C ALA A 110 3.98 13.39 0.69
N LYS A 111 3.28 14.18 -0.13
CA LYS A 111 2.31 15.18 0.34
C LYS A 111 1.13 14.52 1.06
N ALA A 112 0.48 13.53 0.44
CA ALA A 112 -0.66 12.84 1.05
C ALA A 112 -0.28 12.16 2.37
N THR A 113 0.93 11.57 2.43
CA THR A 113 1.46 10.96 3.64
C THR A 113 1.72 12.00 4.73
N ASP A 114 2.34 13.15 4.40
CA ASP A 114 2.59 14.23 5.34
C ASP A 114 1.28 14.81 5.89
N ASP A 115 0.28 15.01 5.03
CA ASP A 115 -1.04 15.51 5.43
C ASP A 115 -1.75 14.51 6.35
N PHE A 116 -1.67 13.21 6.06
CA PHE A 116 -2.21 12.19 6.93
C PHE A 116 -1.54 12.21 8.32
N ILE A 117 -0.21 12.23 8.36
CA ILE A 117 0.57 12.26 9.61
C ILE A 117 0.24 13.53 10.40
N SER A 118 0.19 14.69 9.74
CA SER A 118 -0.12 15.99 10.38
C SER A 118 -1.52 16.02 10.97
N SER A 119 -2.48 15.38 10.30
CA SER A 119 -3.87 15.29 10.75
C SER A 119 -4.10 14.24 11.85
N ASN A 120 -3.11 13.39 12.12
CA ASN A 120 -3.19 12.29 13.09
C ASN A 120 -2.02 12.29 14.08
N GLN A 121 -1.48 13.45 14.43
CA GLN A 121 -0.29 13.59 15.27
C GLN A 121 -0.44 12.97 16.67
N ASP A 122 -1.64 12.93 17.20
CA ASP A 122 -1.99 12.30 18.48
C ASP A 122 -1.93 10.77 18.44
N ARG A 123 -2.02 10.19 17.26
CA ARG A 123 -2.06 8.74 17.02
C ARG A 123 -0.79 8.18 16.40
N VAL A 124 -0.15 8.96 15.54
CA VAL A 124 1.07 8.55 14.83
C VAL A 124 2.28 8.63 15.73
N TYR A 125 3.08 7.58 15.77
CA TYR A 125 4.35 7.55 16.51
C TYR A 125 5.37 6.65 15.82
N ASN A 126 6.63 6.66 16.29
CA ASN A 126 7.73 5.90 15.70
C ASN A 126 7.98 6.16 14.21
N PHE A 127 7.70 7.37 13.73
CA PHE A 127 7.95 7.72 12.34
C PHE A 127 9.44 7.60 11.99
N LYS A 128 9.73 6.90 10.90
CA LYS A 128 11.06 6.78 10.30
C LYS A 128 10.94 6.83 8.78
N ALA A 129 11.84 7.56 8.13
CA ALA A 129 11.93 7.62 6.68
C ALA A 129 13.34 7.26 6.21
N ARG A 130 13.46 6.37 5.24
CA ARG A 130 14.73 5.94 4.67
C ARG A 130 14.52 5.29 3.29
N LEU A 131 15.44 5.59 2.36
CA LEU A 131 15.54 4.91 1.06
C LEU A 131 14.21 4.90 0.26
N GLY A 132 13.52 6.04 0.24
CA GLY A 132 12.28 6.19 -0.52
C GLY A 132 11.05 5.59 0.13
N LYS A 133 11.14 5.19 1.39
CA LYS A 133 10.01 4.66 2.16
C LYS A 133 9.89 5.39 3.48
N CYS A 134 8.67 5.41 4.03
CA CYS A 134 8.52 5.70 5.45
C CYS A 134 7.69 4.62 6.15
N ILE A 135 7.89 4.51 7.45
CA ILE A 135 7.11 3.64 8.34
C ILE A 135 6.70 4.43 9.57
N PHE A 136 5.49 4.21 10.03
CA PHE A 136 5.00 4.74 11.29
C PHE A 136 4.00 3.78 11.93
N ASN A 137 3.89 3.83 13.25
CA ASN A 137 2.86 3.12 13.98
C ASN A 137 1.65 4.02 14.22
N LEU A 138 0.49 3.40 14.39
CA LEU A 138 -0.77 4.11 14.61
C LEU A 138 -1.51 3.52 15.81
N ARG A 139 -1.85 4.39 16.78
CA ARG A 139 -2.76 4.01 17.88
C ARG A 139 -4.19 4.02 17.37
N ARG A 140 -4.98 3.06 17.81
CA ARG A 140 -6.41 3.06 17.56
C ARG A 140 -7.07 4.17 18.39
N LEU A 141 -8.08 4.82 17.85
CA LEU A 141 -8.92 5.70 18.64
C LEU A 141 -9.79 4.86 19.60
N PRO A 142 -9.99 5.32 20.83
CA PRO A 142 -10.84 4.63 21.79
C PRO A 142 -12.30 4.56 21.34
#